data_a4ea6b05ded0582b22ea6cf767e8b94d
#
_entry.id   a4ea6b05ded0582b22ea6cf767e8b94d
#
_cell.length_a   1.000
_cell.length_b   1.000
_cell.length_c   1.000
_cell.angle_alpha   90.00
_cell.angle_beta   90.00
_cell.angle_gamma   90.00
#
_symmetry.space_group_name_H-M   'P 1'
#
loop_
_entity.id
_entity.type
_entity.pdbx_description
1 polymer ?
#
loop_
_entity_poly.entity_id
_entity_poly.type
_entity_poly.pdbx_seq_one_letter_code
_entity_poly.pdbx_strand_id
1 'polypeptide(L)'
;MKININKDAQSTLTLKSICIDKFNFNRLGVQRAGAELNVKFLAQDLYNQEKEELTINLISNLKCDEMFDLNVEVVGVFGVSEKDFEQLKPNAVAIMFPFLRSQISL
;
A
#
# COMPACT_ATOMS: atom_id res chain seq x y z
N MET A 1 4.91 -14.15 -13.46
CA MET A 1 5.83 -14.06 -14.61
C MET A 1 7.16 -13.50 -14.15
N LYS A 2 8.21 -14.15 -14.52
CA LYS A 2 9.55 -13.71 -14.16
C LYS A 2 10.18 -12.98 -15.36
N ILE A 3 10.56 -11.74 -15.16
CA ILE A 3 11.20 -10.95 -16.20
C ILE A 3 12.67 -10.82 -15.86
N ASN A 4 13.52 -11.37 -16.72
CA ASN A 4 14.97 -11.22 -16.58
C ASN A 4 15.42 -10.09 -17.49
N ILE A 5 15.68 -8.94 -16.90
CA ILE A 5 16.22 -7.79 -17.64
C ILE A 5 17.72 -7.97 -17.80
N ASN A 6 18.36 -8.60 -16.81
CA ASN A 6 19.78 -8.86 -16.81
C ASN A 6 20.01 -10.23 -16.18
N LYS A 7 20.70 -11.12 -16.88
CA LYS A 7 20.96 -12.48 -16.41
C LYS A 7 21.75 -12.53 -15.11
N ASP A 8 22.58 -11.53 -14.86
CA ASP A 8 23.46 -11.50 -13.71
C ASP A 8 22.86 -10.74 -12.52
N ALA A 9 21.72 -10.09 -12.69
CA ALA A 9 21.09 -9.27 -11.67
C ALA A 9 19.63 -9.65 -11.52
N GLN A 10 19.38 -10.77 -10.85
CA GLN A 10 18.02 -11.17 -10.53
C GLN A 10 17.60 -10.55 -9.20
N SER A 11 16.65 -9.64 -9.26
CA SER A 11 16.03 -9.09 -8.07
C SER A 11 14.67 -9.76 -7.88
N THR A 12 14.46 -10.33 -6.71
CA THR A 12 13.23 -11.05 -6.40
C THR A 12 12.52 -10.38 -5.24
N LEU A 13 11.26 -10.07 -5.46
CA LEU A 13 10.36 -9.56 -4.45
C LEU A 13 9.23 -10.57 -4.28
N THR A 14 9.07 -11.08 -3.07
CA THR A 14 8.04 -12.08 -2.78
C THR A 14 7.02 -11.51 -1.81
N LEU A 15 5.76 -11.49 -2.21
CA LEU A 15 4.69 -11.09 -1.31
C LEU A 15 4.42 -12.23 -0.33
N LYS A 16 4.64 -11.98 0.96
CA LYS A 16 4.39 -12.95 2.02
C LYS A 16 3.00 -12.81 2.61
N SER A 17 2.58 -11.58 2.86
CA SER A 17 1.25 -11.32 3.38
C SER A 17 0.84 -9.89 3.07
N ILE A 18 -0.47 -9.68 2.97
CA ILE A 18 -1.05 -8.36 2.84
C ILE A 18 -2.40 -8.39 3.56
N CYS A 19 -2.63 -7.39 4.40
CA CYS A 19 -3.87 -7.33 5.16
C CYS A 19 -4.27 -5.90 5.47
N ILE A 20 -5.54 -5.71 5.76
CA ILE A 20 -6.04 -4.45 6.28
C ILE A 20 -5.77 -4.43 7.78
N ASP A 21 -4.99 -3.46 8.21
CA ASP A 21 -4.68 -3.28 9.62
C ASP A 21 -5.67 -2.34 10.30
N LYS A 22 -6.22 -1.38 9.54
CA LYS A 22 -7.17 -0.42 10.06
C LYS A 22 -8.13 0.01 8.97
N PHE A 23 -9.40 0.04 9.31
CA PHE A 23 -10.45 0.54 8.42
C PHE A 23 -11.42 1.34 9.28
N ASN A 24 -11.49 2.65 9.05
CA ASN A 24 -12.34 3.53 9.83
C ASN A 24 -13.11 4.46 8.90
N PHE A 25 -14.42 4.26 8.82
CA PHE A 25 -15.32 5.06 8.00
C PHE A 25 -16.23 5.89 8.89
N ASN A 26 -16.22 7.20 8.70
CA ASN A 26 -17.10 8.12 9.40
C ASN A 26 -17.98 8.86 8.39
N ARG A 27 -19.27 8.65 8.51
CA ARG A 27 -20.23 9.41 7.73
C ARG A 27 -20.47 10.74 8.42
N LEU A 28 -20.25 11.84 7.69
CA LEU A 28 -20.37 13.20 8.24
C LEU A 28 -21.65 13.88 7.80
N GLY A 29 -22.20 13.48 6.65
CA GLY A 29 -23.37 14.13 6.11
C GLY A 29 -24.01 13.36 4.98
N VAL A 30 -24.90 14.02 4.29
CA VAL A 30 -25.66 13.44 3.18
C VAL A 30 -24.89 13.63 1.88
N GLN A 31 -24.92 12.60 1.04
CA GLN A 31 -24.27 12.65 -0.26
C GLN A 31 -24.89 13.76 -1.15
N ARG A 32 -24.05 14.53 -1.80
CA ARG A 32 -24.46 15.57 -2.72
C ARG A 32 -23.55 15.57 -3.94
N ALA A 33 -24.11 15.98 -5.08
CA ALA A 33 -23.36 16.06 -6.31
C ALA A 33 -22.35 17.22 -6.27
N GLY A 34 -21.19 17.00 -6.91
CA GLY A 34 -20.18 18.05 -7.04
C GLY A 34 -19.25 18.20 -5.83
N ALA A 35 -19.34 17.32 -4.86
CA ALA A 35 -18.44 17.35 -3.72
C ALA A 35 -17.02 16.92 -4.15
N GLU A 36 -16.00 17.58 -3.60
CA GLU A 36 -14.62 17.26 -3.90
C GLU A 36 -14.14 16.09 -3.04
N LEU A 37 -13.38 15.20 -3.68
CA LEU A 37 -12.74 14.09 -3.00
C LEU A 37 -11.25 14.40 -2.83
N ASN A 38 -10.80 14.46 -1.58
CA ASN A 38 -9.40 14.65 -1.25
C ASN A 38 -8.81 13.31 -0.83
N VAL A 39 -7.72 12.93 -1.48
CA VAL A 39 -7.05 11.65 -1.21
C VAL A 39 -5.62 11.91 -0.80
N LYS A 40 -5.22 11.35 0.34
CA LYS A 40 -3.85 11.43 0.84
C LYS A 40 -3.32 10.03 1.04
N PHE A 41 -2.08 9.81 0.61
CA PHE A 41 -1.40 8.54 0.81
C PHE A 41 -0.06 8.78 1.49
N LEU A 42 0.28 7.89 2.40
CA LEU A 42 1.58 7.86 3.05
C LEU A 42 2.04 6.42 3.11
N ALA A 43 3.24 6.16 2.62
CA ALA A 43 3.85 4.84 2.72
C ALA A 43 5.01 4.90 3.72
N GLN A 44 4.98 4.04 4.71
CA GLN A 44 6.06 3.87 5.68
C GLN A 44 6.64 2.49 5.51
N ASP A 45 7.95 2.36 5.61
CA ASP A 45 8.61 1.09 5.43
C ASP A 45 9.55 0.77 6.56
N LEU A 46 9.71 -0.51 6.83
CA LEU A 46 10.65 -1.03 7.81
C LEU A 46 11.25 -2.31 7.24
N TYR A 47 12.57 -2.36 7.21
CA TYR A 47 13.28 -3.54 6.73
C TYR A 47 13.88 -4.31 7.91
N ASN A 48 13.61 -5.63 7.95
CA ASN A 48 14.22 -6.52 8.92
C ASN A 48 15.32 -7.31 8.23
N GLN A 49 16.55 -6.99 8.58
CA GLN A 49 17.72 -7.56 7.95
C GLN A 49 17.90 -9.05 8.24
N GLU A 50 17.56 -9.48 9.44
CA GLU A 50 17.70 -10.89 9.84
C GLU A 50 16.76 -11.80 9.07
N LYS A 51 15.53 -11.35 8.86
CA LYS A 51 14.51 -12.13 8.16
C LYS A 51 14.46 -11.84 6.67
N GLU A 52 15.19 -10.84 6.22
CA GLU A 52 15.12 -10.34 4.85
C GLU A 52 13.67 -10.02 4.46
N GLU A 53 13.00 -9.26 5.32
CA GLU A 53 11.61 -8.87 5.15
C GLU A 53 11.45 -7.38 5.13
N LEU A 54 10.73 -6.89 4.13
CA LEU A 54 10.33 -5.51 4.01
C LEU A 54 8.85 -5.40 4.37
N THR A 55 8.55 -4.63 5.41
CA THR A 55 7.18 -4.34 5.81
C THR A 55 6.81 -2.95 5.35
N ILE A 56 5.71 -2.83 4.62
CA ILE A 56 5.21 -1.55 4.14
C ILE A 56 3.84 -1.30 4.74
N ASN A 57 3.70 -0.15 5.38
CA ASN A 57 2.43 0.38 5.87
C ASN A 57 1.94 1.42 4.87
N LEU A 58 0.87 1.12 4.18
CA LEU A 58 0.25 2.06 3.25
C LEU A 58 -0.95 2.68 3.96
N ILE A 59 -0.83 3.95 4.30
CA ILE A 59 -1.84 4.68 5.04
C ILE A 59 -2.56 5.59 4.05
N SER A 60 -3.87 5.47 3.97
CA SER A 60 -4.66 6.33 3.09
C SER A 60 -5.76 7.02 3.87
N ASN A 61 -6.02 8.27 3.48
CA ASN A 61 -7.14 9.04 3.98
C ASN A 61 -7.90 9.58 2.79
N LEU A 62 -9.18 9.25 2.73
CA LEU A 62 -10.10 9.77 1.74
C LEU A 62 -11.12 10.64 2.45
N LYS A 63 -11.16 11.89 2.08
CA LYS A 63 -12.10 12.85 2.66
C LYS A 63 -12.92 13.50 1.56
N CYS A 64 -14.21 13.39 1.68
CA CYS A 64 -15.14 14.00 0.73
C CYS A 64 -15.92 15.12 1.44
N ASP A 65 -15.36 16.32 1.42
CA ASP A 65 -15.93 17.51 2.05
C ASP A 65 -16.63 17.21 3.39
N GLU A 66 -17.92 17.47 3.49
CA GLU A 66 -18.69 17.22 4.70
C GLU A 66 -19.48 15.92 4.65
N MET A 67 -19.16 15.04 3.68
CA MET A 67 -19.92 13.81 3.45
C MET A 67 -19.35 12.62 4.22
N PHE A 68 -18.06 12.37 4.11
CA PHE A 68 -17.43 11.27 4.82
C PHE A 68 -15.93 11.46 4.99
N ASP A 69 -15.38 10.69 5.91
CA ASP A 69 -13.95 10.59 6.15
C ASP A 69 -13.62 9.10 6.29
N LEU A 70 -12.73 8.61 5.44
CA LEU A 70 -12.34 7.20 5.41
C LEU A 70 -10.83 7.08 5.61
N ASN A 71 -10.44 6.31 6.62
CA ASN A 71 -9.04 6.00 6.90
C ASN A 71 -8.82 4.51 6.74
N VAL A 72 -7.84 4.14 5.91
CA VAL A 72 -7.48 2.75 5.67
C VAL A 72 -5.99 2.58 5.80
N GLU A 73 -5.56 1.58 6.56
CA GLU A 73 -4.15 1.20 6.64
C GLU A 73 -4.01 -0.24 6.18
N VAL A 74 -3.12 -0.44 5.22
CA VAL A 74 -2.81 -1.76 4.66
C VAL A 74 -1.36 -2.08 4.97
N VAL A 75 -1.12 -3.28 5.47
CA VAL A 75 0.23 -3.74 5.79
C VAL A 75 0.59 -4.87 4.85
N GLY A 76 1.69 -4.69 4.14
CA GLY A 76 2.25 -5.71 3.27
C GLY A 76 3.61 -6.14 3.78
N VAL A 77 3.85 -7.45 3.80
CA VAL A 77 5.15 -8.02 4.17
C VAL A 77 5.71 -8.73 2.95
N PHE A 78 6.92 -8.35 2.59
CA PHE A 78 7.60 -8.84 1.40
C PHE A 78 8.94 -9.46 1.76
N GLY A 79 9.27 -10.56 1.09
CA GLY A 79 10.61 -11.12 1.15
C GLY A 79 11.47 -10.47 0.08
N VAL A 80 12.59 -9.90 0.48
CA VAL A 80 13.53 -9.25 -0.42
C VAL A 80 14.91 -9.17 0.23
N SER A 81 15.95 -9.35 -0.56
CA SER A 81 17.31 -9.28 -0.02
C SER A 81 17.71 -7.88 0.38
N GLU A 82 18.65 -7.77 1.32
CA GLU A 82 19.13 -6.49 1.80
C GLU A 82 19.66 -5.59 0.70
N LYS A 83 20.34 -6.15 -0.27
CA LYS A 83 20.93 -5.36 -1.35
C LYS A 83 19.88 -4.83 -2.34
N ASP A 84 18.69 -5.44 -2.37
CA ASP A 84 17.66 -5.13 -3.37
C ASP A 84 16.47 -4.36 -2.79
N PHE A 85 16.31 -4.32 -1.46
CA PHE A 85 15.07 -3.78 -0.90
C PHE A 85 14.84 -2.31 -1.21
N GLU A 86 15.89 -1.50 -1.22
CA GLU A 86 15.74 -0.07 -1.56
C GLU A 86 15.24 0.11 -2.98
N GLN A 87 15.79 -0.67 -3.91
CA GLN A 87 15.42 -0.60 -5.32
C GLN A 87 14.00 -1.10 -5.57
N LEU A 88 13.54 -2.07 -4.77
CA LEU A 88 12.25 -2.72 -4.99
C LEU A 88 11.10 -2.14 -4.15
N LYS A 89 11.36 -1.15 -3.29
CA LYS A 89 10.30 -0.49 -2.52
C LYS A 89 9.16 0.03 -3.39
N PRO A 90 9.43 0.75 -4.49
CA PRO A 90 8.35 1.23 -5.34
C PRO A 90 7.51 0.11 -5.94
N ASN A 91 8.15 -1.01 -6.26
CA ASN A 91 7.44 -2.18 -6.79
C ASN A 91 6.51 -2.78 -5.75
N ALA A 92 6.98 -2.86 -4.49
CA ALA A 92 6.17 -3.38 -3.40
C ALA A 92 4.94 -2.50 -3.16
N VAL A 93 5.12 -1.18 -3.14
CA VAL A 93 4.01 -0.25 -2.99
C VAL A 93 3.03 -0.39 -4.15
N ALA A 94 3.53 -0.55 -5.37
CA ALA A 94 2.68 -0.74 -6.55
C ALA A 94 1.83 -2.01 -6.46
N ILE A 95 2.35 -3.06 -5.84
CA ILE A 95 1.58 -4.29 -5.60
C ILE A 95 0.45 -4.04 -4.60
N MET A 96 0.68 -3.18 -3.62
CA MET A 96 -0.30 -2.91 -2.56
C MET A 96 -1.47 -2.04 -3.02
N PHE A 97 -1.26 -1.15 -4.00
CA PHE A 97 -2.32 -0.24 -4.45
C PHE A 97 -3.57 -0.93 -4.97
N PRO A 98 -3.49 -1.95 -5.82
CA PRO A 98 -4.70 -2.67 -6.27
C PRO A 98 -5.47 -3.30 -5.11
N PHE A 99 -4.76 -3.82 -4.12
CA PHE A 99 -5.40 -4.38 -2.93
C PHE A 99 -6.15 -3.29 -2.17
N LEU A 100 -5.49 -2.16 -1.94
CA LEU A 100 -6.12 -1.02 -1.27
C LEU A 100 -7.35 -0.55 -2.04
N ARG A 101 -7.23 -0.43 -3.36
CA ARG A 101 -8.34 0.02 -4.21
C ARG A 101 -9.54 -0.92 -4.09
N SER A 102 -9.32 -2.23 -4.05
CA SER A 102 -10.42 -3.19 -3.95
C SER A 102 -11.17 -3.07 -2.63
N GLN A 103 -10.50 -2.64 -1.57
CA GLN A 103 -11.11 -2.45 -0.25
C GLN A 103 -11.88 -1.12 -0.17
N ILE A 104 -11.54 -0.15 -0.99
CA ILE A 104 -12.16 1.19 -0.98
C ILE A 104 -13.18 1.33 -2.11
N SER A 105 -13.44 0.27 -2.86
CA SER A 105 -14.37 0.30 -3.99
C SER A 105 -15.74 0.80 -3.54
N LEU A 106 -16.16 1.89 -4.12
CA LEU A 106 -17.44 2.54 -3.82
C LEU A 106 -18.47 2.18 -4.87
#